data_54bdd8975a3c33c69319b75e979e1fc4
#
_entry.id   54bdd8975a3c33c69319b75e979e1fc4
#
_cell.length_a   1.000
_cell.length_b   1.000
_cell.length_c   1.000
_cell.angle_alpha   90.00
_cell.angle_beta   90.00
_cell.angle_gamma   90.00
#
_symmetry.space_group_name_H-M   'P 1'
#
loop_
_entity.id
_entity.type
_entity.pdbx_description
1 polymer ?
#
loop_
_entity_poly.entity_id
_entity_poly.type
_entity_poly.pdbx_seq_one_letter_code
_entity_poly.pdbx_strand_id
1 'polypeptide(L)'
;MSRIDELIRELCPDGVKHLPLGDLLDYEQPGKYLVASTQYDDGFATPVLTAGQTFFLGYTDETSGVYPASPERPVIIFDDFTTAFKWVDFPFKAKSSAMKMLTPKQGGIAVLRYVYFVMQTIPYAPQDHARQWISTYSEFRVPVPPLEVQQEIVRVL
;
A
#
# COMPACT_ATOMS: atom_id res chain seq x y z
N MET A 1 22.19 4.61 4.48
CA MET A 1 21.37 3.80 5.40
C MET A 1 20.15 4.61 5.81
N SER A 2 18.97 4.03 5.72
CA SER A 2 17.73 4.72 6.07
C SER A 2 17.56 4.82 7.58
N ARG A 3 16.69 5.74 8.03
CA ARG A 3 16.35 5.86 9.45
C ARG A 3 15.74 4.56 9.98
N ILE A 4 14.95 3.86 9.14
CA ILE A 4 14.37 2.57 9.53
C ILE A 4 15.47 1.51 9.76
N ASP A 5 16.49 1.48 8.91
CA ASP A 5 17.62 0.56 9.09
C ASP A 5 18.37 0.84 10.38
N GLU A 6 18.56 2.11 10.71
CA GLU A 6 19.21 2.51 11.96
C GLU A 6 18.40 2.06 13.17
N LEU A 7 17.08 2.26 13.15
CA LEU A 7 16.21 1.85 14.25
C LEU A 7 16.19 0.33 14.42
N ILE A 8 16.16 -0.42 13.33
CA ILE A 8 16.20 -1.88 13.40
C ILE A 8 17.51 -2.33 14.02
N ARG A 9 18.61 -1.72 13.64
CA ARG A 9 19.94 -2.05 14.19
C ARG A 9 20.00 -1.78 15.69
N GLU A 10 19.43 -0.65 16.15
CA GLU A 10 19.40 -0.30 17.56
C GLU A 10 18.52 -1.23 18.37
N LEU A 11 17.32 -1.56 17.85
CA LEU A 11 16.30 -2.30 18.59
C LEU A 11 16.44 -3.82 18.44
N CYS A 12 17.15 -4.28 17.41
CA CYS A 12 17.37 -5.70 17.15
C CYS A 12 18.85 -5.97 16.88
N PRO A 13 19.71 -5.81 17.88
CA PRO A 13 21.17 -5.96 17.67
C PRO A 13 21.59 -7.36 17.20
N ASP A 14 20.78 -8.38 17.48
CA ASP A 14 21.05 -9.77 17.06
C ASP A 14 20.51 -10.10 15.67
N GLY A 15 19.99 -9.11 14.96
CA GLY A 15 19.45 -9.27 13.62
C GLY A 15 17.95 -9.48 13.58
N VAL A 16 17.40 -9.49 12.37
CA VAL A 16 15.96 -9.66 12.14
C VAL A 16 15.74 -10.66 11.00
N LYS A 17 14.56 -11.29 11.01
CA LYS A 17 14.07 -12.08 9.90
C LYS A 17 13.81 -11.19 8.69
N HIS A 18 14.08 -11.71 7.49
CA HIS A 18 13.67 -11.07 6.24
C HIS A 18 12.68 -11.98 5.54
N LEU A 19 11.55 -11.41 5.14
CA LEU A 19 10.48 -12.16 4.47
C LEU A 19 10.04 -11.43 3.20
N PRO A 20 9.55 -12.16 2.19
CA PRO A 20 8.97 -11.52 1.01
C PRO A 20 7.76 -10.68 1.37
N LEU A 21 7.56 -9.56 0.70
CA LEU A 21 6.37 -8.72 0.90
C LEU A 21 5.08 -9.53 0.73
N GLY A 22 5.04 -10.47 -0.20
CA GLY A 22 3.90 -11.33 -0.42
C GLY A 22 3.53 -12.22 0.76
N ASP A 23 4.45 -12.44 1.70
CA ASP A 23 4.17 -13.14 2.95
C ASP A 23 3.52 -12.24 4.00
N LEU A 24 3.62 -10.93 3.84
CA LEU A 24 3.11 -9.93 4.77
C LEU A 24 1.79 -9.33 4.34
N LEU A 25 1.55 -9.25 3.04
CA LEU A 25 0.44 -8.52 2.45
C LEU A 25 -0.41 -9.41 1.54
N ASP A 26 -1.72 -9.29 1.68
CA ASP A 26 -2.68 -9.75 0.69
C ASP A 26 -2.94 -8.63 -0.31
N TYR A 27 -3.39 -8.99 -1.51
CA TYR A 27 -3.84 -8.01 -2.47
C TYR A 27 -5.26 -8.31 -2.93
N GLU A 28 -5.96 -7.25 -3.32
CA GLU A 28 -7.29 -7.35 -3.94
C GLU A 28 -7.26 -6.60 -5.26
N GLN A 29 -7.87 -7.20 -6.30
CA GLN A 29 -8.03 -6.56 -7.59
C GLN A 29 -9.10 -5.48 -7.52
N PRO A 30 -9.03 -4.42 -8.35
CA PRO A 30 -9.91 -3.27 -8.22
C PRO A 30 -11.28 -3.44 -8.88
N GLY A 31 -11.57 -4.57 -9.52
CA GLY A 31 -12.75 -4.74 -10.36
C GLY A 31 -14.06 -4.28 -9.75
N LYS A 32 -14.29 -4.56 -8.46
CA LYS A 32 -15.51 -4.17 -7.74
C LYS A 32 -15.60 -2.67 -7.47
N TYR A 33 -14.48 -1.96 -7.55
CA TYR A 33 -14.33 -0.58 -7.06
C TYR A 33 -14.05 0.41 -8.18
N LEU A 34 -14.06 -0.05 -9.44
CA LEU A 34 -13.81 0.83 -10.57
C LEU A 34 -14.98 1.79 -10.77
N VAL A 35 -14.66 3.05 -11.00
CA VAL A 35 -15.68 4.07 -11.31
C VAL A 35 -16.24 3.80 -12.72
N ALA A 36 -17.56 3.94 -12.87
CA ALA A 36 -18.24 3.73 -14.16
C ALA A 36 -18.25 4.99 -15.02
N SER A 37 -18.42 6.16 -14.40
CA SER A 37 -18.47 7.45 -15.08
C SER A 37 -17.28 8.30 -14.72
N THR A 38 -16.78 9.07 -15.71
CA THR A 38 -15.72 10.06 -15.48
C THR A 38 -16.29 11.46 -15.29
N GLN A 39 -17.59 11.60 -15.06
CA GLN A 39 -18.21 12.89 -14.78
C GLN A 39 -18.01 13.21 -13.30
N TYR A 40 -16.92 13.88 -13.00
CA TYR A 40 -16.56 14.25 -11.63
C TYR A 40 -17.07 15.66 -11.32
N ASP A 41 -17.35 15.89 -10.04
CA ASP A 41 -17.77 17.21 -9.55
C ASP A 41 -17.27 17.37 -8.12
N ASP A 42 -16.71 18.53 -7.79
CA ASP A 42 -16.15 18.79 -6.46
C ASP A 42 -17.20 18.72 -5.34
N GLY A 43 -18.47 18.83 -5.69
CA GLY A 43 -19.58 18.67 -4.74
C GLY A 43 -19.98 17.23 -4.44
N PHE A 44 -19.43 16.27 -5.19
CA PHE A 44 -19.72 14.86 -4.94
C PHE A 44 -18.85 14.34 -3.79
N ALA A 45 -19.30 13.26 -3.13
CA ALA A 45 -18.76 12.86 -1.84
C ALA A 45 -17.59 11.88 -1.91
N THR A 46 -17.50 11.06 -2.97
CA THR A 46 -16.57 9.94 -2.99
C THR A 46 -15.36 10.23 -3.88
N PRO A 47 -14.14 10.24 -3.31
CA PRO A 47 -12.95 10.46 -4.13
C PRO A 47 -12.67 9.28 -5.07
N VAL A 48 -12.17 9.61 -6.25
CA VAL A 48 -11.68 8.66 -7.24
C VAL A 48 -10.17 8.78 -7.29
N LEU A 49 -9.47 7.70 -7.04
CA LEU A 49 -8.03 7.71 -6.81
C LEU A 49 -7.25 6.94 -7.87
N THR A 50 -5.98 7.34 -8.05
CA THR A 50 -4.94 6.51 -8.65
C THR A 50 -3.78 6.40 -7.68
N ALA A 51 -2.92 5.40 -7.85
CA ALA A 51 -1.70 5.28 -7.06
C ALA A 51 -0.55 6.12 -7.62
N GLY A 52 -0.73 6.75 -8.78
CA GLY A 52 0.29 7.57 -9.44
C GLY A 52 0.42 8.98 -8.87
N GLN A 53 1.11 9.83 -9.61
CA GLN A 53 1.37 11.22 -9.17
C GLN A 53 0.08 12.02 -8.95
N THR A 54 -0.92 11.82 -9.81
CA THR A 54 -2.21 12.44 -9.62
C THR A 54 -3.05 11.54 -8.72
N PHE A 55 -2.88 11.72 -7.42
CA PHE A 55 -3.54 10.88 -6.43
C PHE A 55 -5.07 11.01 -6.51
N PHE A 56 -5.59 12.22 -6.45
CA PHE A 56 -7.01 12.50 -6.57
C PHE A 56 -7.34 12.89 -8.01
N LEU A 57 -8.17 12.10 -8.69
CA LEU A 57 -8.67 12.45 -10.02
C LEU A 57 -9.89 13.35 -9.96
N GLY A 58 -10.72 13.19 -8.94
CA GLY A 58 -11.94 13.93 -8.77
C GLY A 58 -12.84 13.22 -7.78
N TYR A 59 -14.11 13.62 -7.76
CA TYR A 59 -15.12 13.04 -6.87
C TYR A 59 -16.31 12.57 -7.71
N THR A 60 -16.87 11.43 -7.31
CA THR A 60 -18.04 10.82 -7.99
C THR A 60 -19.25 10.79 -7.07
N ASP A 61 -20.44 10.76 -7.66
CA ASP A 61 -21.69 10.55 -6.93
C ASP A 61 -22.07 9.07 -6.84
N GLU A 62 -21.26 8.19 -7.39
CA GLU A 62 -21.52 6.74 -7.31
C GLU A 62 -21.41 6.28 -5.86
N THR A 63 -22.41 5.48 -5.43
CA THR A 63 -22.50 5.01 -4.05
C THR A 63 -22.26 3.53 -3.90
N SER A 64 -22.26 2.76 -4.99
CA SER A 64 -21.97 1.35 -4.99
C SER A 64 -20.51 1.10 -5.37
N GLY A 65 -19.94 -0.01 -4.88
CA GLY A 65 -18.57 -0.37 -5.21
C GLY A 65 -17.55 0.62 -4.67
N VAL A 66 -17.80 1.18 -3.49
CA VAL A 66 -16.85 2.07 -2.80
C VAL A 66 -15.98 1.19 -1.90
N TYR A 67 -14.67 1.32 -2.00
CA TYR A 67 -13.74 0.61 -1.13
C TYR A 67 -13.83 1.20 0.28
N PRO A 68 -14.11 0.38 1.31
CA PRO A 68 -14.43 0.89 2.63
C PRO A 68 -13.20 1.09 3.53
N ALA A 69 -12.18 1.78 3.05
CA ALA A 69 -11.02 2.10 3.88
C ALA A 69 -11.41 3.13 4.95
N SER A 70 -10.74 3.04 6.09
CA SER A 70 -10.96 3.94 7.23
C SER A 70 -9.65 4.05 8.01
N PRO A 71 -9.55 4.98 8.99
CA PRO A 71 -8.37 5.03 9.85
C PRO A 71 -8.09 3.72 10.59
N GLU A 72 -9.13 2.95 10.92
CA GLU A 72 -9.00 1.65 11.59
C GLU A 72 -8.66 0.52 10.62
N ARG A 73 -9.01 0.68 9.34
CA ARG A 73 -8.78 -0.30 8.27
C ARG A 73 -8.19 0.38 7.06
N PRO A 74 -6.96 0.89 7.17
CA PRO A 74 -6.31 1.55 6.04
C PRO A 74 -5.86 0.54 4.99
N VAL A 75 -5.53 1.05 3.82
CA VAL A 75 -5.06 0.25 2.70
C VAL A 75 -3.90 0.96 2.01
N ILE A 76 -3.01 0.17 1.42
CA ILE A 76 -2.01 0.71 0.48
C ILE A 76 -2.53 0.45 -0.92
N ILE A 77 -2.73 1.50 -1.71
CA ILE A 77 -3.02 1.34 -3.13
C ILE A 77 -1.70 1.32 -3.90
N PHE A 78 -1.59 0.39 -4.84
CA PHE A 78 -0.34 0.09 -5.53
C PHE A 78 -0.61 0.04 -7.03
N ASP A 79 0.19 0.77 -7.81
CA ASP A 79 0.11 0.72 -9.27
C ASP A 79 0.96 -0.44 -9.79
N ASP A 80 0.31 -1.38 -10.45
CA ASP A 80 0.93 -2.64 -10.87
C ASP A 80 1.90 -2.47 -12.05
N PHE A 81 1.94 -1.31 -12.68
CA PHE A 81 2.88 -1.05 -13.77
C PHE A 81 4.05 -0.17 -13.35
N THR A 82 3.80 0.84 -12.53
CA THR A 82 4.83 1.81 -12.12
C THR A 82 5.43 1.51 -10.77
N THR A 83 4.79 0.66 -9.97
CA THR A 83 5.09 0.39 -8.55
C THR A 83 4.91 1.58 -7.62
N ALA A 84 4.30 2.66 -8.09
CA ALA A 84 3.92 3.77 -7.23
C ALA A 84 2.86 3.30 -6.23
N PHE A 85 2.89 3.84 -5.02
CA PHE A 85 1.92 3.44 -3.99
C PHE A 85 1.59 4.61 -3.07
N LYS A 86 0.40 4.54 -2.45
CA LYS A 86 -0.13 5.57 -1.56
C LYS A 86 -0.84 4.93 -0.38
N TRP A 87 -0.80 5.59 0.75
CA TRP A 87 -1.57 5.24 1.94
C TRP A 87 -2.96 5.84 1.83
N VAL A 88 -4.01 5.03 2.06
CA VAL A 88 -5.39 5.50 2.01
C VAL A 88 -6.14 5.01 3.24
N ASP A 89 -6.76 5.94 3.98
CA ASP A 89 -7.54 5.64 5.18
C ASP A 89 -8.95 6.26 5.13
N PHE A 90 -9.48 6.42 3.93
CA PHE A 90 -10.82 6.95 3.69
C PHE A 90 -11.46 6.19 2.52
N PRO A 91 -12.81 6.15 2.43
CA PRO A 91 -13.49 5.44 1.34
C PRO A 91 -13.21 6.07 -0.02
N PHE A 92 -13.10 5.23 -1.04
CA PHE A 92 -12.74 5.70 -2.39
C PHE A 92 -13.21 4.73 -3.47
N LYS A 93 -13.18 5.20 -4.72
CA LYS A 93 -13.29 4.36 -5.90
C LYS A 93 -12.00 4.46 -6.72
N ALA A 94 -11.74 3.46 -7.54
CA ALA A 94 -10.53 3.38 -8.35
C ALA A 94 -10.84 3.72 -9.80
N LYS A 95 -9.87 4.32 -10.50
CA LYS A 95 -9.98 4.59 -11.93
C LYS A 95 -9.34 3.48 -12.76
N SER A 96 -8.19 2.98 -12.34
CA SER A 96 -7.36 2.10 -13.17
C SER A 96 -7.47 0.64 -12.74
N SER A 97 -7.61 -0.26 -13.71
CA SER A 97 -7.53 -1.71 -13.48
C SER A 97 -6.10 -2.16 -13.08
N ALA A 98 -5.12 -1.29 -13.21
CA ALA A 98 -3.75 -1.57 -12.77
C ALA A 98 -3.55 -1.38 -11.26
N MET A 99 -4.52 -0.81 -10.56
CA MET A 99 -4.41 -0.64 -9.10
C MET A 99 -4.62 -1.97 -8.39
N LYS A 100 -3.81 -2.22 -7.35
CA LYS A 100 -4.07 -3.28 -6.37
C LYS A 100 -4.23 -2.66 -4.99
N MET A 101 -5.11 -3.21 -4.17
CA MET A 101 -5.27 -2.81 -2.77
C MET A 101 -4.53 -3.82 -1.91
N LEU A 102 -3.57 -3.34 -1.13
CA LEU A 102 -2.71 -4.17 -0.28
C LEU A 102 -3.11 -4.02 1.19
N THR A 103 -3.37 -5.14 1.83
CA THR A 103 -3.75 -5.19 3.24
C THR A 103 -2.89 -6.22 3.98
N PRO A 104 -2.76 -6.12 5.32
CA PRO A 104 -1.98 -7.11 6.06
C PRO A 104 -2.62 -8.49 5.96
N LYS A 105 -1.78 -9.52 5.82
CA LYS A 105 -2.26 -10.89 5.93
C LYS A 105 -2.76 -11.17 7.34
N GLN A 106 -3.74 -12.04 7.44
CA GLN A 106 -4.19 -12.54 8.74
C GLN A 106 -3.05 -13.30 9.41
N GLY A 107 -2.97 -13.18 10.73
CA GLY A 107 -1.90 -13.79 11.50
C GLY A 107 -1.03 -12.78 12.25
N GLY A 108 -1.17 -11.50 11.95
CA GLY A 108 -0.64 -10.41 12.76
C GLY A 108 0.88 -10.28 12.81
N ILE A 109 1.59 -10.71 11.77
CA ILE A 109 3.06 -10.61 11.75
C ILE A 109 3.57 -9.26 11.26
N ALA A 110 2.69 -8.41 10.72
CA ALA A 110 3.10 -7.11 10.19
C ALA A 110 2.08 -6.03 10.53
N VAL A 111 2.60 -4.85 10.90
CA VAL A 111 1.84 -3.61 11.02
C VAL A 111 1.87 -2.94 9.66
N LEU A 112 0.72 -2.60 9.08
CA LEU A 112 0.66 -2.07 7.72
C LEU A 112 1.47 -0.77 7.58
N ARG A 113 1.43 0.11 8.58
CA ARG A 113 2.20 1.37 8.54
C ARG A 113 3.70 1.12 8.51
N TYR A 114 4.16 0.11 9.24
CA TYR A 114 5.56 -0.32 9.17
C TYR A 114 5.92 -0.78 7.76
N VAL A 115 5.08 -1.64 7.15
CA VAL A 115 5.32 -2.14 5.79
C VAL A 115 5.35 -0.98 4.80
N TYR A 116 4.46 -0.01 4.96
CA TYR A 116 4.43 1.19 4.12
C TYR A 116 5.77 1.94 4.16
N PHE A 117 6.34 2.12 5.35
CA PHE A 117 7.65 2.76 5.49
C PHE A 117 8.77 1.94 4.86
N VAL A 118 8.75 0.61 5.06
CA VAL A 118 9.75 -0.29 4.48
C VAL A 118 9.68 -0.26 2.96
N MET A 119 8.49 -0.25 2.39
CA MET A 119 8.33 -0.19 0.92
C MET A 119 8.98 1.08 0.33
N GLN A 120 9.01 2.17 1.07
CA GLN A 120 9.66 3.40 0.62
C GLN A 120 11.18 3.27 0.48
N THR A 121 11.77 2.25 1.10
CA THR A 121 13.22 2.01 1.06
C THR A 121 13.65 1.10 -0.09
N ILE A 122 12.71 0.53 -0.83
CA ILE A 122 13.02 -0.41 -1.91
C ILE A 122 13.42 0.36 -3.17
N PRO A 123 14.68 0.25 -3.63
CA PRO A 123 15.19 1.01 -4.78
C PRO A 123 14.87 0.31 -6.09
N TYR A 124 13.60 0.13 -6.41
CA TYR A 124 13.16 -0.58 -7.61
C TYR A 124 12.41 0.34 -8.55
N ALA A 125 12.78 0.32 -9.83
CA ALA A 125 12.07 0.99 -10.91
C ALA A 125 11.81 -0.03 -12.02
N PRO A 126 10.56 -0.26 -12.44
CA PRO A 126 10.27 -1.21 -13.50
C PRO A 126 10.92 -0.79 -14.83
N GLN A 127 11.47 -1.76 -15.55
CA GLN A 127 12.07 -1.54 -16.86
C GLN A 127 11.09 -1.82 -18.00
N ASP A 128 10.08 -2.65 -17.74
CA ASP A 128 9.10 -3.10 -18.72
C ASP A 128 7.73 -2.54 -18.41
N HIS A 129 6.86 -2.48 -19.42
CA HIS A 129 5.44 -2.22 -19.21
C HIS A 129 4.71 -3.54 -18.96
N ALA A 130 4.93 -4.09 -17.77
CA ALA A 130 4.36 -5.37 -17.32
C ALA A 130 3.89 -5.25 -15.89
N ARG A 131 2.97 -6.14 -15.49
CA ARG A 131 2.47 -6.17 -14.12
C ARG A 131 3.57 -6.61 -13.17
N GLN A 132 3.71 -5.95 -12.02
CA GLN A 132 4.87 -6.03 -11.15
C GLN A 132 4.63 -6.78 -9.84
N TRP A 133 3.41 -6.72 -9.28
CA TRP A 133 3.21 -7.22 -7.93
C TRP A 133 3.46 -8.71 -7.82
N ILE A 134 2.74 -9.52 -8.61
CA ILE A 134 2.79 -10.98 -8.48
C ILE A 134 4.15 -11.51 -8.90
N SER A 135 4.68 -11.02 -10.04
CA SER A 135 5.89 -11.59 -10.63
C SER A 135 7.19 -11.12 -9.98
N THR A 136 7.20 -9.93 -9.39
CA THR A 136 8.45 -9.30 -8.97
C THR A 136 8.36 -8.66 -7.60
N TYR A 137 7.46 -7.70 -7.41
CA TYR A 137 7.50 -6.84 -6.22
C TYR A 137 7.18 -7.61 -4.94
N SER A 138 6.24 -8.55 -5.00
CA SER A 138 5.89 -9.39 -3.83
C SER A 138 7.04 -10.27 -3.36
N GLU A 139 8.02 -10.50 -4.20
CA GLU A 139 9.19 -11.34 -3.89
C GLU A 139 10.30 -10.58 -3.15
N PHE A 140 10.25 -9.25 -3.13
CA PHE A 140 11.27 -8.47 -2.42
C PHE A 140 11.21 -8.77 -0.94
N ARG A 141 12.37 -9.11 -0.37
CA ARG A 141 12.49 -9.43 1.05
C ARG A 141 12.74 -8.17 1.85
N VAL A 142 12.01 -8.04 2.93
CA VAL A 142 12.10 -6.89 3.82
C VAL A 142 12.32 -7.35 5.26
N PRO A 143 12.96 -6.53 6.10
CA PRO A 143 13.15 -6.89 7.50
C PRO A 143 11.81 -6.89 8.25
N VAL A 144 11.60 -7.94 9.06
CA VAL A 144 10.36 -8.12 9.83
C VAL A 144 10.72 -8.35 11.30
N PRO A 145 10.95 -7.27 12.06
CA PRO A 145 11.21 -7.41 13.50
C PRO A 145 9.93 -7.79 14.23
N PRO A 146 10.01 -8.14 15.53
CA PRO A 146 8.80 -8.39 16.33
C PRO A 146 7.82 -7.23 16.28
N LEU A 147 6.53 -7.53 16.48
CA LEU A 147 5.46 -6.53 16.35
C LEU A 147 5.69 -5.30 17.21
N GLU A 148 6.14 -5.47 18.47
CA GLU A 148 6.41 -4.34 19.35
C GLU A 148 7.53 -3.44 18.83
N VAL A 149 8.50 -4.00 18.12
CA VAL A 149 9.56 -3.22 17.48
C VAL A 149 9.02 -2.47 16.28
N GLN A 150 8.18 -3.13 15.46
CA GLN A 150 7.51 -2.46 14.35
C GLN A 150 6.68 -1.26 14.84
N GLN A 151 5.92 -1.44 15.91
CA GLN A 151 5.10 -0.39 16.51
C GLN A 151 5.95 0.77 17.01
N GLU A 152 7.09 0.48 17.63
CA GLU A 152 8.01 1.52 18.10
C GLU A 152 8.61 2.30 16.92
N ILE A 153 8.98 1.63 15.84
CA ILE A 153 9.49 2.28 14.65
C ILE A 153 8.44 3.22 14.04
N VAL A 154 7.19 2.76 13.96
CA VAL A 154 6.09 3.59 13.46
C VAL A 154 5.88 4.81 14.35
N ARG A 155 6.00 4.65 15.67
CA ARG A 155 5.84 5.76 16.61
C ARG A 155 6.94 6.81 16.43
N VAL A 156 8.16 6.40 16.14
CA VAL A 156 9.31 7.29 15.98
C VAL A 156 9.30 8.00 14.62
N LEU A 157 8.85 7.31 13.57
CA LEU A 157 8.76 7.88 12.24
C LEU A 157 7.46 8.64 12.04
#